data_12c0191be098bdc090b77e04671f89b8
#
_entry.id   12c0191be098bdc090b77e04671f89b8
#
_cell.length_a   1.000
_cell.length_b   1.000
_cell.length_c   1.000
_cell.angle_alpha   90.00
_cell.angle_beta   90.00
_cell.angle_gamma   90.00
#
_symmetry.space_group_name_H-M   'P 1'
#
loop_
_entity.id
_entity.type
_entity.pdbx_description
1 polymer ?
#
loop_
_entity_poly.entity_id
_entity_poly.type
_entity_poly.pdbx_seq_one_letter_code
_entity_poly.pdbx_strand_id
1 'polypeptide(L)'
;MTIEKRILCIGAGYVGGPTMAMIASQCPNCRVTVVDINPERIAAWNSDNLPIYEPGLDELVRATRGRNLFFSTEIERGIRENDIIFVSVNTPTKSFGLG
;
A
#
# COMPACT_ATOMS: atom_id res chain seq x y z
N MET A 1 -3.78 -15.36 -15.22
CA MET A 1 -2.47 -14.77 -14.98
C MET A 1 -1.82 -15.41 -13.76
N THR A 2 -0.57 -15.81 -13.90
CA THR A 2 0.16 -16.42 -12.81
C THR A 2 0.83 -15.35 -11.95
N ILE A 3 0.62 -15.41 -10.65
CA ILE A 3 1.30 -14.49 -9.73
C ILE A 3 2.71 -15.01 -9.48
N GLU A 4 3.72 -14.22 -9.84
CA GLU A 4 5.12 -14.59 -9.66
C GLU A 4 5.67 -14.17 -8.32
N LYS A 5 5.25 -13.00 -7.82
CA LYS A 5 5.73 -12.48 -6.55
C LYS A 5 4.54 -11.94 -5.75
N ARG A 6 4.64 -12.10 -4.44
CA ARG A 6 3.66 -11.57 -3.51
C ARG A 6 4.38 -10.58 -2.62
N ILE A 7 4.01 -9.33 -2.73
CA ILE A 7 4.68 -8.21 -2.06
C ILE A 7 3.76 -7.63 -1.01
N LEU A 8 4.28 -7.42 0.18
CA LEU A 8 3.57 -6.75 1.25
C LEU A 8 4.25 -5.43 1.57
N CYS A 9 3.45 -4.39 1.77
CA CYS A 9 3.94 -3.14 2.32
C CYS A 9 3.21 -2.88 3.63
N ILE A 10 3.95 -2.70 4.70
CA ILE A 10 3.39 -2.34 5.99
C ILE A 10 3.48 -0.83 6.12
N GLY A 11 2.32 -0.17 6.13
CA GLY A 11 2.23 1.28 6.19
C GLY A 11 1.59 1.85 4.93
N ALA A 12 0.38 2.39 5.08
CA ALA A 12 -0.41 2.94 3.96
C ALA A 12 -0.37 4.47 3.96
N GLY A 13 0.81 5.03 4.13
CA GLY A 13 1.00 6.48 4.19
C GLY A 13 1.39 7.10 2.85
N TYR A 14 1.99 8.27 2.92
CA TYR A 14 2.34 9.07 1.75
C TYR A 14 3.35 8.41 0.83
N VAL A 15 4.18 7.55 1.36
CA VAL A 15 5.20 6.87 0.56
C VAL A 15 4.72 5.48 0.17
N GLY A 16 4.24 4.71 1.16
CA GLY A 16 3.87 3.32 0.95
C GLY A 16 2.74 3.13 -0.06
N GLY A 17 1.66 3.90 0.10
CA GLY A 17 0.50 3.77 -0.78
C GLY A 17 0.83 4.04 -2.25
N PRO A 18 1.32 5.24 -2.57
CA PRO A 18 1.65 5.56 -3.96
C PRO A 18 2.73 4.68 -4.57
N THR A 19 3.76 4.35 -3.80
CA THR A 19 4.85 3.50 -4.28
C THR A 19 4.34 2.11 -4.65
N MET A 20 3.49 1.54 -3.80
CA MET A 20 2.96 0.21 -4.05
C MET A 20 1.99 0.21 -5.23
N ALA A 21 1.21 1.28 -5.41
CA ALA A 21 0.36 1.41 -6.58
C ALA A 21 1.19 1.45 -7.86
N MET A 22 2.32 2.15 -7.84
CA MET A 22 3.22 2.19 -8.97
C MET A 22 3.80 0.80 -9.27
N ILE A 23 4.25 0.10 -8.25
CA ILE A 23 4.79 -1.25 -8.40
C ILE A 23 3.73 -2.18 -8.98
N ALA A 24 2.52 -2.14 -8.47
CA ALA A 24 1.43 -2.97 -8.99
C ALA A 24 1.15 -2.67 -10.46
N SER A 25 1.22 -1.41 -10.85
CA SER A 25 1.02 -0.99 -12.24
C SER A 25 2.11 -1.50 -13.15
N GLN A 26 3.37 -1.43 -12.72
CA GLN A 26 4.50 -1.84 -13.52
C GLN A 26 4.73 -3.35 -13.53
N CYS A 27 4.21 -4.05 -12.54
CA CYS A 27 4.42 -5.48 -12.38
C CYS A 27 3.08 -6.20 -12.28
N PRO A 28 2.38 -6.39 -13.42
CA PRO A 28 1.05 -7.00 -13.36
C PRO A 28 1.04 -8.45 -12.86
N ASN A 29 2.21 -9.11 -12.85
CA ASN A 29 2.32 -10.47 -12.32
C ASN A 29 2.66 -10.50 -10.83
N CYS A 30 2.75 -9.35 -10.18
CA CYS A 30 2.97 -9.28 -8.76
C CYS A 30 1.65 -8.98 -8.05
N ARG A 31 1.40 -9.65 -6.94
CA ARG A 31 0.30 -9.28 -6.06
C ARG A 31 0.87 -8.37 -4.98
N VAL A 32 0.34 -7.18 -4.89
CA VAL A 32 0.82 -6.17 -3.95
C VAL A 32 -0.27 -5.90 -2.91
N THR A 33 0.06 -6.11 -1.66
CA THR A 33 -0.87 -5.88 -0.55
C THR A 33 -0.28 -4.81 0.37
N VAL A 34 -1.07 -3.80 0.67
CA VAL A 34 -0.69 -2.73 1.59
C VAL A 34 -1.52 -2.89 2.86
N VAL A 35 -0.86 -2.96 4.00
CA VAL A 35 -1.54 -3.11 5.28
C VAL A 35 -1.22 -1.96 6.22
N ASP A 36 -2.15 -1.64 7.08
CA ASP A 36 -1.98 -0.58 8.08
C ASP A 36 -2.91 -0.89 9.24
N ILE A 37 -2.50 -0.51 10.44
CA ILE A 37 -3.34 -0.71 11.63
C ILE A 37 -4.50 0.28 11.68
N ASN A 38 -4.43 1.36 10.91
CA ASN A 38 -5.46 2.39 10.90
C ASN A 38 -6.58 2.02 9.91
N PRO A 39 -7.75 1.59 10.40
CA PRO A 39 -8.83 1.16 9.51
C PRO A 39 -9.40 2.30 8.67
N GLU A 40 -9.35 3.54 9.17
CA GLU A 40 -9.83 4.69 8.41
C GLU A 40 -8.94 4.96 7.21
N ARG A 41 -7.64 4.82 7.38
CA ARG A 41 -6.69 4.99 6.29
C ARG A 41 -6.88 3.93 5.21
N ILE A 42 -7.06 2.69 5.64
CA ILE A 42 -7.32 1.60 4.70
C ILE A 42 -8.66 1.81 3.99
N ALA A 43 -9.68 2.24 4.70
CA ALA A 43 -10.98 2.52 4.08
C ALA A 43 -10.86 3.62 3.04
N ALA A 44 -10.06 4.64 3.30
CA ALA A 44 -9.84 5.73 2.35
C ALA A 44 -9.15 5.24 1.08
N TRP A 45 -8.13 4.39 1.21
CA TRP A 45 -7.47 3.80 0.06
C TRP A 45 -8.39 2.89 -0.76
N ASN A 46 -9.40 2.31 -0.12
CA ASN A 46 -10.39 1.47 -0.79
C ASN A 46 -11.60 2.26 -1.30
N SER A 47 -11.61 3.57 -1.11
CA SER A 47 -12.71 4.43 -1.53
C SER A 47 -12.36 5.18 -2.82
N ASP A 48 -13.32 5.96 -3.32
CA ASP A 48 -13.09 6.83 -4.47
C ASP A 48 -12.39 8.13 -4.08
N ASN A 49 -12.23 8.38 -2.78
CA ASN A 49 -11.57 9.56 -2.27
C ASN A 49 -10.30 9.15 -1.54
N LEU A 50 -9.20 9.08 -2.28
CA LEU A 50 -7.93 8.64 -1.72
C LEU A 50 -7.43 9.63 -0.66
N PRO A 51 -6.66 9.14 0.33
CA PRO A 51 -6.19 10.01 1.41
C PRO A 51 -5.09 10.99 0.99
N ILE A 52 -4.57 10.85 -0.22
CA ILE A 52 -3.48 11.65 -0.73
C ILE A 52 -3.86 12.12 -2.13
N TYR A 53 -3.54 13.38 -2.44
CA TYR A 53 -3.73 13.90 -3.77
C TYR A 53 -2.39 13.99 -4.50
N GLU A 54 -2.26 13.23 -5.58
CA GLU A 54 -1.13 13.31 -6.50
C GLU A 54 -1.66 13.16 -7.93
N PRO A 55 -1.17 13.93 -8.88
CA PRO A 55 -1.62 13.79 -10.27
C PRO A 55 -1.42 12.37 -10.79
N GLY A 56 -2.48 11.78 -11.31
CA GLY A 56 -2.43 10.44 -11.88
C GLY A 56 -2.60 9.31 -10.88
N LEU A 57 -2.58 9.59 -9.59
CA LEU A 57 -2.69 8.54 -8.57
C LEU A 57 -4.04 7.85 -8.59
N ASP A 58 -5.13 8.60 -8.73
CA ASP A 58 -6.48 8.03 -8.81
C ASP A 58 -6.59 6.99 -9.92
N GLU A 59 -6.10 7.33 -11.09
CA GLU A 59 -6.17 6.44 -12.24
C GLU A 59 -5.33 5.20 -12.02
N LEU A 60 -4.15 5.37 -11.43
CA LEU A 60 -3.25 4.29 -11.14
C LEU A 60 -3.86 3.30 -10.15
N VAL A 61 -4.45 3.80 -9.08
CA VAL A 61 -5.10 2.97 -8.07
C VAL A 61 -6.32 2.26 -8.65
N ARG A 62 -7.14 2.97 -9.43
CA ARG A 62 -8.31 2.35 -10.05
C ARG A 62 -7.93 1.23 -11.00
N ALA A 63 -6.83 1.38 -11.71
CA ALA A 63 -6.39 0.37 -12.66
C ALA A 63 -5.86 -0.90 -11.97
N THR A 64 -5.36 -0.76 -10.75
CA THR A 64 -4.68 -1.87 -10.06
C THR A 64 -5.44 -2.43 -8.87
N ARG A 65 -6.22 -1.58 -8.18
CA ARG A 65 -6.95 -2.01 -7.00
C ARG A 65 -7.98 -3.08 -7.34
N GLY A 66 -7.95 -4.18 -6.61
CA GLY A 66 -8.84 -5.31 -6.86
C GLY A 66 -8.32 -6.26 -7.92
N ARG A 67 -7.34 -5.84 -8.71
CA ARG A 67 -6.71 -6.70 -9.70
C ARG A 67 -5.44 -7.33 -9.14
N ASN A 68 -4.47 -6.51 -8.79
CA ASN A 68 -3.23 -6.98 -8.16
C ASN A 68 -2.74 -6.05 -7.04
N LEU A 69 -3.54 -5.06 -6.67
CA LEU A 69 -3.26 -4.18 -5.54
C LEU A 69 -4.40 -4.27 -4.55
N PHE A 70 -4.07 -4.52 -3.29
CA PHE A 70 -5.06 -4.70 -2.22
C PHE A 70 -4.65 -3.93 -0.98
N PHE A 71 -5.64 -3.41 -0.26
CA PHE A 71 -5.44 -2.68 0.99
C PHE A 71 -6.21 -3.38 2.10
N SER A 72 -5.56 -3.64 3.23
CA SER A 72 -6.14 -4.40 4.33
C SER A 72 -5.59 -3.97 5.68
N THR A 73 -6.32 -4.26 6.74
CA THR A 73 -5.82 -4.07 8.10
C THR A 73 -5.24 -5.36 8.69
N GLU A 74 -5.26 -6.44 7.93
CA GLU A 74 -4.81 -7.75 8.43
C GLU A 74 -3.30 -7.92 8.25
N ILE A 75 -2.56 -7.29 9.14
CA ILE A 75 -1.09 -7.24 9.06
C ILE A 75 -0.48 -8.62 9.22
N GLU A 76 -0.92 -9.37 10.21
CA GLU A 76 -0.36 -10.69 10.48
C GLU A 76 -0.58 -11.65 9.31
N ARG A 77 -1.77 -11.63 8.75
CA ARG A 77 -2.07 -12.44 7.58
C ARG A 77 -1.19 -12.03 6.39
N GLY A 78 -1.01 -10.72 6.23
CA GLY A 78 -0.16 -10.19 5.17
C GLY A 78 1.27 -10.69 5.29
N ILE A 79 1.81 -10.70 6.51
CA ILE A 79 3.18 -11.18 6.74
C ILE A 79 3.29 -12.65 6.37
N ARG A 80 2.30 -13.45 6.71
CA ARG A 80 2.34 -14.89 6.43
C ARG A 80 2.19 -15.22 4.95
N GLU A 81 1.46 -14.41 4.21
CA GLU A 81 1.08 -14.73 2.83
C GLU A 81 1.95 -14.10 1.76
N ASN A 82 2.95 -13.36 2.13
CA ASN A 82 3.75 -12.64 1.15
C ASN A 82 5.23 -13.01 1.22
N ASP A 83 5.91 -12.87 0.08
CA ASP A 83 7.31 -13.27 -0.08
C ASP A 83 8.28 -12.13 0.22
N ILE A 84 7.89 -10.91 -0.12
CA ILE A 84 8.73 -9.73 0.06
C ILE A 84 7.97 -8.75 0.93
N ILE A 85 8.62 -8.22 1.94
CA ILE A 85 8.00 -7.31 2.89
C ILE A 85 8.75 -5.99 2.92
N PHE A 86 8.04 -4.91 2.56
CA PHE A 86 8.52 -3.55 2.72
C PHE A 86 7.88 -2.95 3.96
N VAL A 87 8.66 -2.21 4.73
CA VAL A 87 8.14 -1.50 5.88
C VAL A 87 8.25 -0.02 5.61
N SER A 88 7.10 0.65 5.51
CA SER A 88 7.02 2.07 5.20
C SER A 88 6.14 2.77 6.22
N VAL A 89 6.52 2.69 7.48
CA VAL A 89 5.79 3.34 8.56
C VAL A 89 6.43 4.69 8.86
N ASN A 90 5.58 5.67 9.11
CA ASN A 90 6.07 6.98 9.52
C ASN A 90 6.45 6.93 10.98
N THR A 91 7.70 7.30 11.29
CA THR A 91 8.08 7.50 12.68
C THR A 91 7.66 8.91 13.09
N PRO A 92 7.12 9.09 14.28
CA PRO A 92 6.78 10.43 14.75
C PRO A 92 8.02 11.30 14.80
N THR A 93 7.92 12.49 14.19
CA THR A 93 9.02 13.43 14.21
C THR A 93 8.95 14.23 15.50
N LYS A 94 10.05 14.29 16.21
CA LYS A 94 10.13 15.07 17.43
C LYS A 94 10.40 16.50 17.10
N SER A 95 9.67 17.40 17.73
CA SER A 95 9.81 18.82 17.46
C SER A 95 11.11 19.42 17.96
N PHE A 96 11.80 18.72 18.85
CA PHE A 96 13.07 19.24 19.39
C PHE A 96 14.26 18.60 18.71
N GLY A 97 14.10 18.17 17.51
CA GLY A 97 15.20 17.71 16.71
C GLY A 97 15.81 16.38 17.12
N LEU A 98 15.15 15.64 17.94
CA LEU A 98 15.60 14.29 18.24
C LEU A 98 15.07 13.29 17.25
N GLY A 99 14.45 13.85 16.27
CA GLY A 99 14.03 13.10 15.12
C GLY A 99 13.24 11.88 15.41
#